data_9150a689b0f8c610dd11abe0a2086dd0
#
_entry.id   9150a689b0f8c610dd11abe0a2086dd0
#
_cell.length_a   1.000
_cell.length_b   1.000
_cell.length_c   1.000
_cell.angle_alpha   90.00
_cell.angle_beta   90.00
_cell.angle_gamma   90.00
#
_symmetry.space_group_name_H-M   'P 1'
#
loop_
_entity.id
_entity.type
_entity.pdbx_description
1 polymer ?
#
loop_
_entity_poly.entity_id
_entity_poly.type
_entity_poly.pdbx_seq_one_letter_code
_entity_poly.pdbx_strand_id
1 'polypeptide(L)'
;MPQVRGIPISPEGNTSASTIELLLGLNCLSTVFNRSPISRCLLHIALALVCLAAVRANADSAPAINVDVRLQDAQVVVDVEFHVPVTSQQAWAVMTDYDHATEFISKLEKSVILSRTDDMLVVSQKGTMGWGPFSVPVETVTEVRLTPYQKLHGRMVSGNLKKNESTTRLIADSTGTRVVYHLESIPEVWLPPVIGRALVEFETRARFRQLVDEILRRKAASEAKR
;
A
#
# COMPACT_ATOMS: atom_id res chain seq x y z
N MET A 1 23.08 18.64 -69.48
CA MET A 1 22.02 19.48 -70.08
C MET A 1 20.66 19.07 -69.52
N PRO A 2 19.79 19.94 -69.33
CA PRO A 2 19.71 20.94 -68.22
C PRO A 2 18.37 20.87 -67.46
N GLN A 3 18.31 21.68 -66.50
CA GLN A 3 17.28 22.63 -66.02
C GLN A 3 16.35 22.06 -64.89
N VAL A 4 16.47 22.59 -63.70
CA VAL A 4 16.20 23.86 -63.01
C VAL A 4 14.68 24.05 -62.66
N ARG A 5 14.50 24.42 -61.39
CA ARG A 5 13.39 25.12 -60.71
C ARG A 5 12.24 24.22 -60.19
N GLY A 6 11.72 24.44 -59.06
CA GLY A 6 11.67 25.60 -58.18
C GLY A 6 11.12 25.24 -56.81
N ILE A 7 11.51 26.05 -55.87
CA ILE A 7 10.95 26.16 -54.51
C ILE A 7 9.61 26.93 -54.61
N PRO A 8 8.64 26.62 -53.77
CA PRO A 8 8.17 27.61 -52.81
C PRO A 8 7.93 27.02 -51.41
N ILE A 9 8.60 27.60 -50.39
CA ILE A 9 8.07 28.53 -49.39
C ILE A 9 6.81 28.05 -48.64
N SER A 10 7.04 27.87 -47.35
CA SER A 10 6.10 27.71 -46.23
C SER A 10 4.88 28.66 -46.27
N PRO A 11 3.87 28.29 -45.45
CA PRO A 11 3.66 29.26 -44.37
C PRO A 11 3.62 28.63 -42.98
N GLU A 12 4.27 29.35 -42.08
CA GLU A 12 4.05 29.30 -40.65
C GLU A 12 2.58 29.50 -40.31
N GLY A 13 2.10 28.71 -39.40
CA GLY A 13 0.76 28.78 -38.82
C GLY A 13 0.83 28.69 -37.30
N ASN A 14 1.21 29.77 -36.67
CA ASN A 14 0.55 30.40 -35.54
C ASN A 14 0.02 29.50 -34.40
N THR A 15 0.86 29.24 -33.40
CA THR A 15 0.41 28.82 -32.07
C THR A 15 1.12 29.66 -31.02
N SER A 16 0.84 30.96 -30.95
CA SER A 16 1.42 31.86 -29.93
C SER A 16 0.49 33.00 -29.50
N ALA A 17 -0.83 32.86 -29.66
CA ALA A 17 -1.75 33.94 -29.27
C ALA A 17 -2.45 33.71 -27.91
N SER A 18 -2.48 32.49 -27.37
CA SER A 18 -3.25 32.20 -26.14
C SER A 18 -2.47 32.48 -24.85
N THR A 19 -1.15 32.47 -24.88
CA THR A 19 -0.32 32.66 -23.68
C THR A 19 -0.03 34.15 -23.39
N ILE A 20 -0.10 35.00 -24.39
CA ILE A 20 0.19 36.43 -24.23
C ILE A 20 -1.04 37.19 -23.70
N GLU A 21 -2.26 36.78 -24.04
CA GLU A 21 -3.45 37.42 -23.51
C GLU A 21 -3.66 37.15 -22.01
N LEU A 22 -3.21 35.99 -21.50
CA LEU A 22 -3.29 35.67 -20.06
C LEU A 22 -2.31 36.53 -19.22
N LEU A 23 -1.19 36.92 -19.77
CA LEU A 23 -0.18 37.80 -19.11
C LEU A 23 -0.57 39.28 -19.13
N LEU A 24 -1.30 39.71 -20.12
CA LEU A 24 -1.79 41.12 -20.21
C LEU A 24 -2.99 41.37 -19.27
N GLY A 25 -3.81 40.35 -18.98
CA GLY A 25 -4.91 40.44 -18.01
C GLY A 25 -4.44 40.60 -16.55
N LEU A 26 -3.26 40.08 -16.21
CA LEU A 26 -2.68 40.18 -14.87
C LEU A 26 -2.03 41.55 -14.58
N ASN A 27 -1.59 42.28 -15.61
CA ASN A 27 -0.98 43.58 -15.44
C ASN A 27 -2.01 44.70 -15.24
N CYS A 28 -3.27 44.53 -15.63
CA CYS A 28 -4.31 45.53 -15.44
C CYS A 28 -4.91 45.53 -14.03
N LEU A 29 -4.79 44.41 -13.29
CA LEU A 29 -5.26 44.33 -11.88
C LEU A 29 -4.24 44.89 -10.89
N SER A 30 -2.96 45.04 -11.27
CA SER A 30 -1.91 45.52 -10.36
C SER A 30 -1.89 47.05 -10.18
N THR A 31 -2.54 47.81 -11.05
CA THR A 31 -2.50 49.29 -11.03
C THR A 31 -3.60 49.92 -10.17
N VAL A 32 -4.65 49.19 -9.82
CA VAL A 32 -5.77 49.76 -9.04
C VAL A 32 -5.63 49.50 -7.53
N PHE A 33 -4.78 48.55 -7.11
CA PHE A 33 -4.71 48.09 -5.72
C PHE A 33 -3.50 48.58 -4.90
N ASN A 34 -2.80 49.62 -5.37
CA ASN A 34 -1.50 50.06 -4.78
C ASN A 34 -1.61 51.23 -3.80
N ARG A 35 -2.64 51.35 -2.96
CA ARG A 35 -2.75 52.50 -2.04
C ARG A 35 -2.87 52.23 -0.53
N SER A 36 -2.81 51.00 -0.04
CA SER A 36 -2.75 50.78 1.41
C SER A 36 -1.89 49.57 1.79
N PRO A 37 -1.11 49.63 2.88
CA PRO A 37 -0.32 48.50 3.38
C PRO A 37 -1.18 47.28 3.78
N ILE A 38 -2.43 47.54 4.12
CA ILE A 38 -3.44 46.52 4.50
C ILE A 38 -3.80 45.64 3.30
N SER A 39 -3.88 46.21 2.10
CA SER A 39 -4.20 45.47 0.86
C SER A 39 -3.10 44.48 0.44
N ARG A 40 -1.84 44.83 0.70
CA ARG A 40 -0.70 43.93 0.44
C ARG A 40 -0.68 42.73 1.38
N CYS A 41 -0.98 42.95 2.68
CA CYS A 41 -1.10 41.84 3.64
C CYS A 41 -2.25 40.90 3.29
N LEU A 42 -3.41 41.39 2.88
CA LEU A 42 -4.54 40.57 2.49
C LEU A 42 -4.26 39.71 1.24
N LEU A 43 -3.52 40.28 0.26
CA LEU A 43 -3.12 39.54 -0.95
C LEU A 43 -2.14 38.41 -0.63
N HIS A 44 -1.18 38.63 0.28
CA HIS A 44 -0.23 37.59 0.69
C HIS A 44 -0.91 36.50 1.54
N ILE A 45 -1.87 36.86 2.38
CA ILE A 45 -2.67 35.90 3.16
C ILE A 45 -3.55 35.06 2.22
N ALA A 46 -4.19 35.67 1.22
CA ALA A 46 -4.99 34.94 0.24
C ALA A 46 -4.14 34.00 -0.60
N LEU A 47 -2.94 34.42 -1.05
CA LEU A 47 -2.01 33.58 -1.80
C LEU A 47 -1.47 32.41 -0.95
N ALA A 48 -1.16 32.66 0.34
CA ALA A 48 -0.73 31.64 1.28
C ALA A 48 -1.86 30.60 1.58
N LEU A 49 -3.10 31.05 1.68
CA LEU A 49 -4.26 30.17 1.84
C LEU A 49 -4.53 29.30 0.62
N VAL A 50 -4.34 29.82 -0.59
CA VAL A 50 -4.46 29.06 -1.84
C VAL A 50 -3.34 28.02 -1.94
N CYS A 51 -2.10 28.36 -1.58
CA CYS A 51 -0.99 27.41 -1.54
C CYS A 51 -1.22 26.33 -0.48
N LEU A 52 -1.79 26.66 0.68
CA LEU A 52 -2.10 25.67 1.73
C LEU A 52 -3.25 24.73 1.32
N ALA A 53 -4.21 25.21 0.53
CA ALA A 53 -5.29 24.38 0.00
C ALA A 53 -4.78 23.39 -1.10
N ALA A 54 -3.81 23.81 -1.93
CA ALA A 54 -3.23 22.97 -2.96
C ALA A 54 -2.42 21.78 -2.39
N VAL A 55 -1.80 21.95 -1.22
CA VAL A 55 -1.03 20.87 -0.54
C VAL A 55 -1.94 19.79 0.03
N ARG A 56 -3.21 20.07 0.30
CA ARG A 56 -4.17 19.07 0.84
C ARG A 56 -4.83 18.18 -0.22
N ALA A 57 -4.67 18.47 -1.52
CA ALA A 57 -5.32 17.73 -2.59
C ALA A 57 -4.66 16.38 -2.93
N ASN A 58 -3.48 16.08 -2.37
CA ASN A 58 -2.73 14.84 -2.60
C ASN A 58 -2.54 14.01 -1.32
N ALA A 59 -3.42 14.11 -0.35
CA ALA A 59 -3.51 13.10 0.69
C ALA A 59 -4.13 11.85 0.04
N ASP A 60 -3.29 11.02 -0.57
CA ASP A 60 -3.62 9.67 -1.00
C ASP A 60 -4.11 8.95 0.26
N SER A 61 -5.43 8.80 0.41
CA SER A 61 -6.00 8.19 1.59
C SER A 61 -5.48 6.76 1.66
N ALA A 62 -4.81 6.43 2.77
CA ALA A 62 -4.26 5.09 2.96
C ALA A 62 -5.33 4.02 2.63
N PRO A 63 -4.97 2.97 1.91
CA PRO A 63 -5.91 1.93 1.49
C PRO A 63 -6.77 1.43 2.65
N ALA A 64 -8.08 1.32 2.45
CA ALA A 64 -8.99 0.75 3.42
C ALA A 64 -8.69 -0.75 3.56
N ILE A 65 -8.55 -1.23 4.79
CA ILE A 65 -8.35 -2.64 5.10
C ILE A 65 -9.60 -3.14 5.82
N ASN A 66 -10.35 -3.99 5.16
CA ASN A 66 -11.51 -4.65 5.72
C ASN A 66 -11.05 -5.92 6.43
N VAL A 67 -11.38 -6.07 7.71
CA VAL A 67 -11.04 -7.23 8.53
C VAL A 67 -12.33 -7.73 9.16
N ASP A 68 -12.65 -9.00 8.95
CA ASP A 68 -13.71 -9.73 9.64
C ASP A 68 -13.09 -10.89 10.44
N VAL A 69 -13.46 -10.98 11.71
CA VAL A 69 -12.99 -12.03 12.61
C VAL A 69 -14.19 -12.77 13.20
N ARG A 70 -14.20 -14.06 13.06
CA ARG A 70 -15.22 -14.94 13.64
C ARG A 70 -14.56 -15.95 14.56
N LEU A 71 -15.14 -16.12 15.73
CA LEU A 71 -14.77 -17.17 16.66
C LEU A 71 -15.85 -18.26 16.59
N GLN A 72 -15.46 -19.46 16.22
CA GLN A 72 -16.32 -20.62 16.09
C GLN A 72 -15.76 -21.71 17.02
N ASP A 73 -16.34 -21.85 18.19
CA ASP A 73 -15.80 -22.70 19.27
C ASP A 73 -14.34 -22.34 19.61
N ALA A 74 -13.40 -23.24 19.34
CA ALA A 74 -11.98 -23.02 19.53
C ALA A 74 -11.26 -22.46 18.28
N GLN A 75 -11.98 -22.33 17.15
CA GLN A 75 -11.40 -21.90 15.89
C GLN A 75 -11.56 -20.38 15.72
N VAL A 76 -10.50 -19.74 15.28
CA VAL A 76 -10.45 -18.36 14.84
C VAL A 76 -10.45 -18.35 13.32
N VAL A 77 -11.43 -17.69 12.72
CA VAL A 77 -11.51 -17.47 11.27
C VAL A 77 -11.32 -15.96 11.01
N VAL A 78 -10.40 -15.64 10.14
CA VAL A 78 -10.08 -14.25 9.78
C VAL A 78 -10.16 -14.09 8.27
N ASP A 79 -10.97 -13.13 7.84
CA ASP A 79 -11.03 -12.67 6.45
C ASP A 79 -10.52 -11.24 6.37
N VAL A 80 -9.62 -10.99 5.42
CA VAL A 80 -9.09 -9.64 5.15
C VAL A 80 -9.19 -9.35 3.66
N GLU A 81 -9.64 -8.14 3.35
CA GLU A 81 -9.65 -7.64 1.98
C GLU A 81 -9.12 -6.20 1.95
N PHE A 82 -8.23 -5.93 1.00
CA PHE A 82 -7.73 -4.58 0.71
C PHE A 82 -7.33 -4.47 -0.76
N HIS A 83 -7.23 -3.22 -1.23
CA HIS A 83 -6.76 -2.89 -2.57
C HIS A 83 -5.51 -2.02 -2.48
N VAL A 84 -4.52 -2.31 -3.34
CA VAL A 84 -3.28 -1.53 -3.44
C VAL A 84 -3.03 -1.11 -4.89
N PRO A 85 -2.63 0.14 -5.16
CA PRO A 85 -2.39 0.65 -6.52
C PRO A 85 -1.01 0.21 -7.05
N VAL A 86 -0.78 -1.11 -7.06
CA VAL A 86 0.45 -1.74 -7.56
C VAL A 86 0.10 -2.98 -8.38
N THR A 87 1.01 -3.45 -9.22
CA THR A 87 0.84 -4.72 -9.94
C THR A 87 0.87 -5.91 -8.98
N SER A 88 0.28 -7.05 -9.39
CA SER A 88 0.35 -8.28 -8.60
C SER A 88 1.80 -8.75 -8.37
N GLN A 89 2.72 -8.49 -9.30
CA GLN A 89 4.13 -8.78 -9.14
C GLN A 89 4.78 -7.96 -8.02
N GLN A 90 4.43 -6.67 -7.93
CA GLN A 90 4.96 -5.79 -6.88
C GLN A 90 4.40 -6.18 -5.49
N ALA A 91 3.11 -6.46 -5.39
CA ALA A 91 2.50 -6.96 -4.16
C ALA A 91 3.09 -8.33 -3.76
N TRP A 92 3.23 -9.24 -4.71
CA TRP A 92 3.84 -10.56 -4.53
C TRP A 92 5.25 -10.48 -3.98
N ALA A 93 6.09 -9.61 -4.53
CA ALA A 93 7.48 -9.45 -4.10
C ALA A 93 7.62 -9.10 -2.62
N VAL A 94 6.66 -8.33 -2.05
CA VAL A 94 6.64 -8.03 -0.61
C VAL A 94 6.06 -9.20 0.19
N MET A 95 4.97 -9.81 -0.29
CA MET A 95 4.27 -10.88 0.42
C MET A 95 5.08 -12.18 0.52
N THR A 96 6.04 -12.38 -0.36
CA THR A 96 6.94 -13.55 -0.35
C THR A 96 8.34 -13.27 0.20
N ASP A 97 8.58 -12.05 0.64
CA ASP A 97 9.87 -11.63 1.22
C ASP A 97 9.92 -11.94 2.73
N TYR A 98 9.86 -13.22 3.04
CA TYR A 98 9.83 -13.69 4.43
C TYR A 98 11.13 -13.38 5.18
N ASP A 99 12.29 -13.42 4.51
CA ASP A 99 13.58 -13.21 5.17
C ASP A 99 13.76 -11.76 5.68
N HIS A 100 13.09 -10.78 5.06
CA HIS A 100 13.10 -9.39 5.50
C HIS A 100 11.81 -8.98 6.22
N ALA A 101 10.89 -9.90 6.48
CA ALA A 101 9.58 -9.59 7.05
C ALA A 101 9.67 -8.94 8.45
N THR A 102 10.73 -9.20 9.21
CA THR A 102 10.97 -8.58 10.52
C THR A 102 11.29 -7.08 10.44
N GLU A 103 11.68 -6.58 9.27
CA GLU A 103 12.00 -5.16 9.08
C GLU A 103 10.74 -4.28 9.01
N PHE A 104 9.61 -4.88 8.59
CA PHE A 104 8.37 -4.13 8.39
C PHE A 104 7.15 -4.69 9.14
N ILE A 105 7.22 -5.89 9.72
CA ILE A 105 6.17 -6.44 10.58
C ILE A 105 6.62 -6.36 12.03
N SER A 106 6.06 -5.43 12.80
CA SER A 106 6.29 -5.34 14.23
C SER A 106 5.81 -6.62 14.93
N LYS A 107 6.34 -6.98 16.08
CA LYS A 107 6.04 -8.20 16.82
C LYS A 107 6.43 -9.51 16.11
N LEU A 108 7.03 -9.46 14.93
CA LEU A 108 7.71 -10.59 14.31
C LEU A 108 9.19 -10.54 14.69
N GLU A 109 9.62 -11.47 15.52
CA GLU A 109 10.99 -11.51 16.08
C GLU A 109 11.95 -12.24 15.15
N LYS A 110 11.43 -13.25 14.43
CA LYS A 110 12.20 -14.06 13.49
C LYS A 110 11.31 -14.46 12.31
N SER A 111 11.88 -14.41 11.11
CA SER A 111 11.27 -14.95 9.90
C SER A 111 12.39 -15.41 8.97
N VAL A 112 12.40 -16.69 8.61
CA VAL A 112 13.47 -17.31 7.81
C VAL A 112 12.87 -18.35 6.89
N ILE A 113 13.28 -18.33 5.62
CA ILE A 113 12.98 -19.38 4.66
C ILE A 113 13.95 -20.54 4.91
N LEU A 114 13.43 -21.66 5.39
CA LEU A 114 14.20 -22.89 5.66
C LEU A 114 14.48 -23.68 4.38
N SER A 115 13.54 -23.66 3.44
CA SER A 115 13.64 -24.37 2.16
C SER A 115 12.84 -23.63 1.09
N ARG A 116 13.31 -23.67 -0.15
CA ARG A 116 12.69 -23.04 -1.31
C ARG A 116 12.75 -23.97 -2.50
N THR A 117 11.60 -24.19 -3.14
CA THR A 117 11.48 -24.78 -4.48
C THR A 117 10.75 -23.77 -5.39
N ASP A 118 10.50 -24.14 -6.65
CA ASP A 118 9.81 -23.26 -7.60
C ASP A 118 8.36 -22.94 -7.18
N ASP A 119 7.70 -23.87 -6.50
CA ASP A 119 6.28 -23.78 -6.14
C ASP A 119 6.01 -23.81 -4.63
N MET A 120 7.05 -23.93 -3.80
CA MET A 120 6.87 -24.06 -2.34
C MET A 120 8.01 -23.41 -1.55
N LEU A 121 7.64 -22.76 -0.45
CA LEU A 121 8.55 -22.31 0.61
C LEU A 121 8.22 -23.06 1.90
N VAL A 122 9.25 -23.35 2.69
CA VAL A 122 9.10 -23.73 4.10
C VAL A 122 9.62 -22.57 4.93
N VAL A 123 8.75 -21.93 5.71
CA VAL A 123 9.05 -20.70 6.42
C VAL A 123 8.93 -20.92 7.93
N SER A 124 9.97 -20.58 8.68
CA SER A 124 9.95 -20.55 10.15
C SER A 124 9.72 -19.12 10.61
N GLN A 125 8.68 -18.91 11.41
CA GLN A 125 8.37 -17.62 11.99
C GLN A 125 8.17 -17.72 13.50
N LYS A 126 8.67 -16.70 14.22
CA LYS A 126 8.45 -16.50 15.63
C LYS A 126 8.08 -15.06 15.90
N GLY A 127 7.11 -14.85 16.75
CA GLY A 127 6.67 -13.53 17.16
C GLY A 127 5.73 -13.57 18.34
N THR A 128 5.04 -12.47 18.58
CA THR A 128 4.08 -12.35 19.68
C THR A 128 2.72 -11.87 19.15
N MET A 129 1.65 -12.34 19.78
CA MET A 129 0.29 -11.85 19.60
C MET A 129 -0.23 -11.28 20.91
N GLY A 130 -0.93 -10.15 20.87
CA GLY A 130 -1.44 -9.49 22.06
C GLY A 130 -0.53 -8.37 22.56
N TRP A 131 -0.79 -7.89 23.77
CA TRP A 131 -0.05 -6.79 24.37
C TRP A 131 0.00 -6.89 25.89
N GLY A 132 1.05 -6.36 26.49
CA GLY A 132 1.25 -6.38 27.94
C GLY A 132 1.19 -7.80 28.53
N PRO A 133 0.42 -7.99 29.63
CA PRO A 133 0.31 -9.29 30.27
C PRO A 133 -0.50 -10.33 29.46
N PHE A 134 -1.17 -9.90 28.38
CA PHE A 134 -1.93 -10.77 27.46
C PHE A 134 -1.13 -11.11 26.19
N SER A 135 0.17 -10.87 26.19
CA SER A 135 1.03 -11.25 25.08
C SER A 135 1.37 -12.74 25.14
N VAL A 136 1.14 -13.45 24.04
CA VAL A 136 1.46 -14.87 23.89
C VAL A 136 2.45 -15.06 22.75
N PRO A 137 3.50 -15.89 22.91
CA PRO A 137 4.40 -16.22 21.83
C PRO A 137 3.69 -17.10 20.79
N VAL A 138 3.99 -16.85 19.52
CA VAL A 138 3.53 -17.65 18.39
C VAL A 138 4.76 -18.09 17.61
N GLU A 139 4.91 -19.41 17.48
CA GLU A 139 5.98 -20.05 16.70
C GLU A 139 5.36 -20.99 15.68
N THR A 140 5.75 -20.86 14.42
CA THR A 140 5.23 -21.69 13.33
C THR A 140 6.32 -22.06 12.35
N VAL A 141 6.25 -23.27 11.84
CA VAL A 141 6.87 -23.67 10.58
C VAL A 141 5.74 -23.96 9.60
N THR A 142 5.72 -23.25 8.49
CA THR A 142 4.62 -23.25 7.54
C THR A 142 5.13 -23.62 6.14
N GLU A 143 4.52 -24.62 5.52
CA GLU A 143 4.64 -24.86 4.08
C GLU A 143 3.75 -23.85 3.34
N VAL A 144 4.34 -23.04 2.47
CA VAL A 144 3.65 -22.05 1.65
C VAL A 144 3.75 -22.47 0.19
N ARG A 145 2.63 -22.97 -0.36
CA ARG A 145 2.52 -23.28 -1.79
C ARG A 145 2.26 -22.01 -2.59
N LEU A 146 2.97 -21.88 -3.71
CA LEU A 146 3.02 -20.70 -4.54
C LEU A 146 2.31 -20.96 -5.88
N THR A 147 1.35 -20.12 -6.23
CA THR A 147 0.92 -19.92 -7.62
C THR A 147 1.36 -18.49 -7.96
N PRO A 148 2.45 -18.32 -8.73
CA PRO A 148 3.11 -17.03 -8.90
C PRO A 148 2.14 -15.91 -9.26
N TYR A 149 2.23 -14.80 -8.53
CA TYR A 149 1.45 -13.57 -8.67
C TYR A 149 -0.07 -13.70 -8.49
N GLN A 150 -0.56 -14.90 -8.10
CA GLN A 150 -1.98 -15.18 -7.97
C GLN A 150 -2.39 -15.68 -6.59
N LYS A 151 -1.63 -16.64 -6.01
CA LYS A 151 -2.06 -17.31 -4.78
C LYS A 151 -0.89 -17.77 -3.93
N LEU A 152 -1.02 -17.54 -2.63
CA LEU A 152 -0.22 -18.15 -1.58
C LEU A 152 -1.14 -19.03 -0.73
N HIS A 153 -0.75 -20.28 -0.46
CA HIS A 153 -1.49 -21.16 0.43
C HIS A 153 -0.53 -21.70 1.48
N GLY A 154 -0.71 -21.24 2.71
CA GLY A 154 0.12 -21.59 3.84
C GLY A 154 -0.56 -22.65 4.72
N ARG A 155 0.15 -23.71 5.06
CA ARG A 155 -0.26 -24.71 6.04
C ARG A 155 0.85 -24.93 7.05
N MET A 156 0.55 -24.71 8.31
CA MET A 156 1.49 -25.00 9.40
C MET A 156 1.75 -26.51 9.48
N VAL A 157 3.03 -26.85 9.56
CA VAL A 157 3.50 -28.25 9.73
C VAL A 157 4.10 -28.48 11.11
N SER A 158 4.52 -27.41 11.79
CA SER A 158 5.00 -27.45 13.18
C SER A 158 4.80 -26.09 13.83
N GLY A 159 4.65 -26.05 15.16
CA GLY A 159 4.50 -24.82 15.93
C GLY A 159 3.73 -25.03 17.22
N ASN A 160 3.35 -23.92 17.87
CA ASN A 160 2.61 -23.90 19.11
C ASN A 160 1.13 -23.51 18.94
N LEU A 161 0.56 -23.83 17.77
CA LEU A 161 -0.88 -23.77 17.49
C LEU A 161 -1.35 -25.17 17.14
N LYS A 162 -2.64 -25.49 17.38
CA LYS A 162 -3.22 -26.78 16.99
C LYS A 162 -3.46 -26.85 15.48
N LYS A 163 -3.82 -25.73 14.87
CA LYS A 163 -4.02 -25.58 13.42
C LYS A 163 -3.67 -24.15 13.02
N ASN A 164 -3.06 -23.98 11.86
CA ASN A 164 -2.93 -22.69 11.21
C ASN A 164 -2.84 -22.88 9.70
N GLU A 165 -3.86 -22.46 8.98
CA GLU A 165 -3.97 -22.60 7.53
C GLU A 165 -4.47 -21.30 6.92
N SER A 166 -3.82 -20.83 5.89
CA SER A 166 -4.17 -19.55 5.26
C SER A 166 -4.14 -19.61 3.73
N THR A 167 -4.95 -18.78 3.12
CA THR A 167 -4.93 -18.56 1.67
C THR A 167 -4.95 -17.07 1.38
N THR A 168 -4.00 -16.62 0.58
CA THR A 168 -3.97 -15.26 0.03
C THR A 168 -4.17 -15.33 -1.47
N ARG A 169 -5.08 -14.52 -2.02
CA ARG A 169 -5.29 -14.37 -3.47
C ARG A 169 -4.97 -12.95 -3.86
N LEU A 170 -4.25 -12.80 -4.98
CA LEU A 170 -3.95 -11.54 -5.62
C LEU A 170 -4.76 -11.47 -6.92
N ILE A 171 -5.63 -10.49 -7.03
CA ILE A 171 -6.55 -10.32 -8.16
C ILE A 171 -6.23 -8.96 -8.79
N ALA A 172 -5.56 -9.00 -9.95
CA ALA A 172 -5.24 -7.78 -10.69
C ALA A 172 -6.52 -7.16 -11.30
N ASP A 173 -6.59 -5.83 -11.27
CA ASP A 173 -7.60 -5.05 -11.97
C ASP A 173 -6.98 -3.82 -12.63
N SER A 174 -7.80 -2.95 -13.25
CA SER A 174 -7.34 -1.76 -13.98
C SER A 174 -6.70 -0.70 -13.08
N THR A 175 -6.89 -0.76 -11.76
CA THR A 175 -6.43 0.23 -10.80
C THR A 175 -5.32 -0.28 -9.89
N GLY A 176 -5.03 -1.60 -9.93
CA GLY A 176 -3.99 -2.21 -9.11
C GLY A 176 -4.23 -3.68 -8.82
N THR A 177 -4.13 -4.03 -7.55
CA THR A 177 -4.31 -5.41 -7.08
C THR A 177 -5.21 -5.44 -5.86
N ARG A 178 -6.28 -6.21 -5.94
CA ARG A 178 -7.11 -6.59 -4.80
C ARG A 178 -6.52 -7.84 -4.15
N VAL A 179 -6.29 -7.77 -2.86
CA VAL A 179 -5.78 -8.86 -2.04
C VAL A 179 -6.89 -9.38 -1.15
N VAL A 180 -7.11 -10.68 -1.22
CA VAL A 180 -8.09 -11.39 -0.38
C VAL A 180 -7.35 -12.45 0.42
N TYR A 181 -7.42 -12.34 1.74
CA TYR A 181 -6.78 -13.25 2.68
C TYR A 181 -7.84 -13.96 3.51
N HIS A 182 -7.65 -15.25 3.71
CA HIS A 182 -8.46 -16.10 4.58
C HIS A 182 -7.53 -16.92 5.48
N LEU A 183 -7.83 -16.96 6.78
CA LEU A 183 -7.10 -17.76 7.78
C LEU A 183 -8.07 -18.54 8.62
N GLU A 184 -7.73 -19.82 8.86
CA GLU A 184 -8.29 -20.65 9.91
C GLU A 184 -7.18 -21.05 10.89
N SER A 185 -7.37 -20.73 12.17
CA SER A 185 -6.40 -21.04 13.21
C SER A 185 -7.08 -21.58 14.46
N ILE A 186 -6.44 -22.55 15.12
CA ILE A 186 -6.85 -23.05 16.42
C ILE A 186 -5.68 -22.81 17.37
N PRO A 187 -5.74 -21.79 18.23
CA PRO A 187 -4.73 -21.55 19.24
C PRO A 187 -4.73 -22.63 20.31
N GLU A 188 -3.60 -22.87 20.96
CA GLU A 188 -3.52 -23.75 22.13
C GLU A 188 -4.11 -23.12 23.38
N VAL A 189 -4.08 -21.78 23.45
CA VAL A 189 -4.62 -21.02 24.58
C VAL A 189 -6.08 -20.65 24.33
N TRP A 190 -6.89 -20.72 25.39
CA TRP A 190 -8.28 -20.29 25.30
C TRP A 190 -8.36 -18.76 25.16
N LEU A 191 -9.13 -18.31 24.18
CA LEU A 191 -9.39 -16.88 23.94
C LEU A 191 -10.83 -16.55 24.42
N PRO A 192 -11.00 -15.61 25.38
CA PRO A 192 -12.33 -15.16 25.76
C PRO A 192 -13.06 -14.55 24.55
N PRO A 193 -14.31 -14.98 24.22
CA PRO A 193 -14.92 -14.65 22.92
C PRO A 193 -14.95 -13.15 22.59
N VAL A 194 -15.31 -12.31 23.54
CA VAL A 194 -15.45 -10.85 23.30
C VAL A 194 -14.10 -10.17 23.15
N ILE A 195 -13.19 -10.40 24.10
CA ILE A 195 -11.86 -9.79 24.11
C ILE A 195 -11.00 -10.39 23.00
N GLY A 196 -11.08 -11.71 22.80
CA GLY A 196 -10.32 -12.43 21.81
C GLY A 196 -10.61 -11.96 20.38
N ARG A 197 -11.88 -11.76 20.04
CA ARG A 197 -12.26 -11.23 18.72
C ARG A 197 -11.67 -9.84 18.47
N ALA A 198 -11.88 -8.92 19.39
CA ALA A 198 -11.38 -7.56 19.25
C ALA A 198 -9.85 -7.49 19.18
N LEU A 199 -9.17 -8.33 19.98
CA LEU A 199 -7.72 -8.44 19.96
C LEU A 199 -7.20 -8.97 18.63
N VAL A 200 -7.77 -10.07 18.12
CA VAL A 200 -7.37 -10.66 16.83
C VAL A 200 -7.62 -9.66 15.69
N GLU A 201 -8.77 -8.96 15.70
CA GLU A 201 -9.08 -7.95 14.69
C GLU A 201 -8.06 -6.80 14.72
N PHE A 202 -7.75 -6.28 15.89
CA PHE A 202 -6.77 -5.21 16.06
C PHE A 202 -5.37 -5.61 15.57
N GLU A 203 -4.88 -6.79 15.99
CA GLU A 203 -3.56 -7.31 15.59
C GLU A 203 -3.49 -7.59 14.09
N THR A 204 -4.55 -8.18 13.53
CA THR A 204 -4.64 -8.45 12.10
C THR A 204 -4.61 -7.15 11.29
N ARG A 205 -5.42 -6.16 11.67
CA ARG A 205 -5.47 -4.86 11.01
C ARG A 205 -4.11 -4.15 11.06
N ALA A 206 -3.44 -4.19 12.21
CA ALA A 206 -2.10 -3.60 12.38
C ALA A 206 -1.07 -4.28 11.47
N ARG A 207 -1.05 -5.62 11.41
CA ARG A 207 -0.14 -6.40 10.56
C ARG A 207 -0.35 -6.10 9.08
N PHE A 208 -1.60 -6.11 8.61
CA PHE A 208 -1.89 -5.82 7.21
C PHE A 208 -1.64 -4.36 6.85
N ARG A 209 -1.80 -3.41 7.79
CA ARG A 209 -1.39 -2.02 7.59
C ARG A 209 0.11 -1.92 7.30
N GLN A 210 0.94 -2.55 8.11
CA GLN A 210 2.38 -2.58 7.92
C GLN A 210 2.79 -3.22 6.58
N LEU A 211 2.09 -4.29 6.17
CA LEU A 211 2.30 -4.93 4.87
C LEU A 211 1.95 -3.98 3.71
N VAL A 212 0.82 -3.28 3.79
CA VAL A 212 0.39 -2.30 2.79
C VAL A 212 1.37 -1.13 2.72
N ASP A 213 1.80 -0.62 3.86
CA ASP A 213 2.76 0.49 3.93
C ASP A 213 4.10 0.11 3.27
N GLU A 214 4.57 -1.12 3.48
CA GLU A 214 5.78 -1.64 2.82
C GLU A 214 5.61 -1.80 1.30
N ILE A 215 4.45 -2.29 0.84
CA ILE A 215 4.13 -2.38 -0.59
C ILE A 215 4.20 -0.99 -1.24
N LEU A 216 3.58 0.00 -0.63
CA LEU A 216 3.57 1.38 -1.13
C LEU A 216 4.95 2.04 -1.07
N ARG A 217 5.72 1.79 -0.01
CA ARG A 217 7.09 2.27 0.14
C ARG A 217 8.00 1.73 -0.98
N ARG A 218 7.92 0.42 -1.28
CA ARG A 218 8.71 -0.19 -2.38
C ARG A 218 8.29 0.32 -3.75
N LYS A 219 7.00 0.58 -3.96
CA LYS A 219 6.50 1.23 -5.17
C LYS A 219 7.17 2.59 -5.35
N ALA A 220 7.05 3.49 -4.36
CA ALA A 220 7.62 4.83 -4.42
C ALA A 220 9.14 4.81 -4.66
N ALA A 221 9.86 3.90 -4.00
CA ALA A 221 11.30 3.74 -4.22
C ALA A 221 11.66 3.26 -5.63
N SER A 222 10.81 2.47 -6.29
CA SER A 222 11.00 2.03 -7.67
C SER A 222 10.73 3.13 -8.69
N GLU A 223 9.76 4.01 -8.42
CA GLU A 223 9.42 5.16 -9.25
C GLU A 223 10.49 6.25 -9.19
N ALA A 224 11.07 6.49 -8.01
CA ALA A 224 12.16 7.46 -7.81
C ALA A 224 13.49 7.09 -8.50
N LYS A 225 13.66 5.83 -8.94
CA LYS A 225 14.86 5.35 -9.64
C LYS A 225 14.75 5.38 -11.17
N ARG A 226 13.60 5.77 -11.71
CA ARG A 226 13.33 5.85 -13.15
C ARG A 226 13.49 7.27 -13.67
#